data_1f7d9ba250ff81cd5fcaf8d4e41f2912
#
_entry.id   1f7d9ba250ff81cd5fcaf8d4e41f2912
#
_cell.length_a   1.000
_cell.length_b   1.000
_cell.length_c   1.000
_cell.angle_alpha   90.00
_cell.angle_beta   90.00
_cell.angle_gamma   90.00
#
_symmetry.space_group_name_H-M   'P 1'
#
loop_
_entity.id
_entity.type
_entity.pdbx_description
1 polymer ?
#
loop_
_entity_poly.entity_id
_entity_poly.type
_entity_poly.pdbx_seq_one_letter_code
_entity_poly.pdbx_strand_id
1 'polypeptide(L)'
;MEILKCMCITLRHLRRILRHKFWVAYYCFQLGLYKQGILHDLSKFGWYEFSRSVKFYDDDTSPLNKEKEILGYSRSYLHHRGRNPHHYEYWVTKLDIGGVPVKMPKEYALELVCDYLAAGKVYNGCLLYTSPSPRDTR
;
A
#
# COMPACT_ATOMS: atom_id res chain seq x y z
N MET A 1 -8.53 5.57 29.78
CA MET A 1 -7.29 4.88 29.36
C MET A 1 -7.37 4.36 27.91
N GLU A 2 -8.47 3.76 27.46
CA GLU A 2 -8.63 3.26 26.09
C GLU A 2 -8.66 4.37 25.02
N ILE A 3 -9.29 5.49 25.26
CA ILE A 3 -9.35 6.62 24.31
C ILE A 3 -7.96 7.16 24.01
N LEU A 4 -7.10 7.34 25.03
CA LEU A 4 -5.72 7.79 24.85
C LEU A 4 -4.90 6.78 24.04
N LYS A 5 -5.10 5.49 24.27
CA LYS A 5 -4.45 4.42 23.50
C LYS A 5 -4.88 4.44 22.03
N CYS A 6 -6.18 4.61 21.78
CA CYS A 6 -6.73 4.72 20.43
C CYS A 6 -6.18 5.96 19.68
N MET A 7 -6.13 7.11 20.35
CA MET A 7 -5.55 8.34 19.79
C MET A 7 -4.06 8.15 19.45
N CYS A 8 -3.31 7.49 20.33
CA CYS A 8 -1.90 7.22 20.09
C CYS A 8 -1.68 6.33 18.85
N ILE A 9 -2.49 5.26 18.72
CA ILE A 9 -2.44 4.36 17.55
C ILE A 9 -2.79 5.12 16.26
N THR A 10 -3.85 5.93 16.29
CA THR A 10 -4.28 6.73 15.14
C THR A 10 -3.17 7.68 14.67
N LEU A 11 -2.51 8.38 15.61
CA LEU A 11 -1.40 9.28 15.29
C LEU A 11 -0.18 8.53 14.73
N ARG A 12 0.17 7.38 15.31
CA ARG A 12 1.26 6.54 14.80
C ARG A 12 0.97 6.07 13.37
N HIS A 13 -0.26 5.61 13.12
CA HIS A 13 -0.68 5.17 11.80
C HIS A 13 -0.65 6.32 10.79
N LEU A 14 -1.21 7.49 11.13
CA LEU A 14 -1.15 8.67 10.27
C LEU A 14 0.29 9.07 9.95
N ARG A 15 1.17 9.11 10.96
CA ARG A 15 2.60 9.40 10.74
C ARG A 15 3.24 8.39 9.78
N ARG A 16 2.89 7.11 9.89
CA ARG A 16 3.40 6.05 8.99
C ARG A 16 2.93 6.27 7.54
N ILE A 17 1.65 6.58 7.33
CA ILE A 17 1.12 6.89 6.00
C ILE A 17 1.83 8.12 5.41
N LEU A 18 1.97 9.19 6.17
CA LEU A 18 2.65 10.42 5.70
C LEU A 18 4.11 10.18 5.37
N ARG A 19 4.82 9.41 6.21
CA ARG A 19 6.22 9.03 5.95
C ARG A 19 6.35 8.19 4.68
N HIS A 20 5.46 7.22 4.48
CA HIS A 20 5.43 6.41 3.26
C HIS A 20 5.16 7.29 2.03
N LYS A 21 4.12 8.12 2.07
CA LYS A 21 3.79 9.06 1.00
C LYS A 21 4.94 10.01 0.65
N PHE A 22 5.66 10.51 1.66
CA PHE A 22 6.84 11.34 1.44
C PHE A 22 7.91 10.60 0.62
N TRP A 23 8.24 9.35 0.98
CA TRP A 23 9.24 8.58 0.27
C TRP A 23 8.79 8.19 -1.14
N VAL A 24 7.52 7.86 -1.34
CA VAL A 24 6.99 7.61 -2.70
C VAL A 24 7.11 8.88 -3.55
N ALA A 25 6.68 10.03 -3.02
CA ALA A 25 6.81 11.30 -3.73
C ALA A 25 8.27 11.62 -4.07
N TYR A 26 9.18 11.41 -3.13
CA TYR A 26 10.61 11.60 -3.34
C TYR A 26 11.12 10.77 -4.54
N TYR A 27 10.86 9.47 -4.56
CA TYR A 27 11.31 8.60 -5.65
C TYR A 27 10.60 8.90 -6.97
N CYS A 28 9.30 9.15 -6.94
CA CYS A 28 8.54 9.53 -8.13
C CYS A 28 9.06 10.84 -8.75
N PHE A 29 9.41 11.82 -7.94
CA PHE A 29 9.94 13.11 -8.43
C PHE A 29 11.32 12.96 -9.09
N GLN A 30 12.17 12.05 -8.60
CA GLN A 30 13.44 11.72 -9.27
C GLN A 30 13.20 11.16 -10.69
N LEU A 31 12.06 10.57 -10.96
CA LEU A 31 11.67 10.00 -12.26
C LEU A 31 10.79 10.95 -13.07
N GLY A 32 10.54 12.18 -12.62
CA GLY A 32 9.63 13.13 -13.27
C GLY A 32 8.14 12.79 -13.16
N LEU A 33 7.78 11.85 -12.28
CA LEU A 33 6.41 11.37 -12.05
C LEU A 33 5.70 12.21 -10.97
N TYR A 34 5.59 13.53 -11.18
CA TYR A 34 5.05 14.45 -10.17
C TYR A 34 3.60 14.17 -9.81
N LYS A 35 2.76 13.89 -10.80
CA LYS A 35 1.34 13.58 -10.57
C LYS A 35 1.18 12.33 -9.72
N GLN A 36 1.89 11.26 -10.06
CA GLN A 36 1.85 10.00 -9.32
C GLN A 36 2.35 10.19 -7.88
N GLY A 37 3.46 10.89 -7.68
CA GLY A 37 4.00 11.14 -6.34
C GLY A 37 3.04 11.94 -5.45
N ILE A 38 2.32 12.92 -6.00
CA ILE A 38 1.33 13.73 -5.25
C ILE A 38 0.08 12.93 -4.96
N LEU A 39 -0.45 12.19 -5.94
CA LEU A 39 -1.73 11.50 -5.84
C LEU A 39 -1.64 10.09 -5.25
N HIS A 40 -0.41 9.56 -5.08
CA HIS A 40 -0.19 8.22 -4.56
C HIS A 40 -0.98 7.96 -3.27
N ASP A 41 -1.73 6.86 -3.27
CA ASP A 41 -2.42 6.35 -2.10
C ASP A 41 -3.34 7.33 -1.35
N LEU A 42 -3.93 8.31 -2.04
CA LEU A 42 -4.90 9.20 -1.41
C LEU A 42 -6.09 8.46 -0.79
N SER A 43 -6.43 7.27 -1.30
CA SER A 43 -7.50 6.43 -0.76
C SER A 43 -7.26 6.00 0.69
N LYS A 44 -5.99 5.92 1.13
CA LYS A 44 -5.62 5.60 2.52
C LYS A 44 -6.08 6.63 3.54
N PHE A 45 -6.33 7.88 3.11
CA PHE A 45 -6.92 8.92 3.97
C PHE A 45 -8.44 8.88 4.03
N GLY A 46 -9.07 8.07 3.16
CA GLY A 46 -10.51 7.85 3.20
C GLY A 46 -10.93 7.05 4.43
N TRP A 47 -12.11 7.39 4.97
CA TRP A 47 -12.63 6.77 6.20
C TRP A 47 -12.60 5.23 6.16
N TYR A 48 -12.96 4.65 5.03
CA TYR A 48 -13.04 3.19 4.89
C TYR A 48 -11.70 2.49 5.09
N GLU A 49 -10.65 2.95 4.41
CA GLU A 49 -9.30 2.35 4.54
C GLU A 49 -8.65 2.77 5.87
N PHE A 50 -8.77 4.03 6.25
CA PHE A 50 -8.11 4.57 7.43
C PHE A 50 -8.61 3.94 8.73
N SER A 51 -9.95 3.89 8.93
CA SER A 51 -10.51 3.31 10.16
C SER A 51 -10.19 1.84 10.34
N ARG A 52 -10.22 1.06 9.25
CA ARG A 52 -9.83 -0.35 9.27
C ARG A 52 -8.34 -0.53 9.53
N SER A 53 -7.51 0.31 8.92
CA SER A 53 -6.07 0.27 9.14
C SER A 53 -5.68 0.62 10.58
N VAL A 54 -6.40 1.54 11.22
CA VAL A 54 -6.23 1.81 12.66
C VAL A 54 -6.61 0.60 13.51
N LYS A 55 -7.70 -0.10 13.15
CA LYS A 55 -8.16 -1.30 13.87
C LYS A 55 -7.15 -2.45 13.83
N PHE A 56 -6.45 -2.63 12.70
CA PHE A 56 -5.46 -3.68 12.51
C PHE A 56 -4.03 -3.17 12.60
N TYR A 57 -3.83 -1.99 13.21
CA TYR A 57 -2.52 -1.39 13.33
C TYR A 57 -1.58 -2.28 14.15
N ASP A 58 -0.39 -2.47 13.61
CA ASP A 58 0.72 -3.17 14.23
C ASP A 58 2.01 -2.35 13.99
N ASP A 59 2.92 -2.33 14.97
CA ASP A 59 4.15 -1.55 14.83
C ASP A 59 5.14 -2.22 13.86
N ASP A 60 5.09 -3.51 13.70
CA ASP A 60 6.06 -4.30 12.93
C ASP A 60 5.61 -4.55 11.48
N THR A 61 4.31 -4.68 11.25
CA THR A 61 3.78 -5.02 9.92
C THR A 61 2.80 -3.99 9.37
N SER A 62 2.49 -4.13 8.07
CA SER A 62 1.42 -3.35 7.45
C SER A 62 0.05 -3.75 8.02
N PRO A 63 -0.84 -2.80 8.34
CA PRO A 63 -2.21 -3.10 8.76
C PRO A 63 -2.98 -3.98 7.78
N LEU A 64 -2.69 -3.89 6.48
CA LEU A 64 -3.29 -4.71 5.44
C LEU A 64 -2.87 -6.19 5.57
N ASN A 65 -1.60 -6.42 5.87
CA ASN A 65 -1.07 -7.76 6.12
C ASN A 65 -1.60 -8.33 7.43
N LYS A 66 -1.70 -7.50 8.47
CA LYS A 66 -2.26 -7.91 9.77
C LYS A 66 -3.75 -8.27 9.64
N GLU A 67 -4.53 -7.49 8.90
CA GLU A 67 -5.93 -7.83 8.59
C GLU A 67 -6.03 -9.18 7.86
N LYS A 68 -5.14 -9.40 6.87
CA LYS A 68 -5.10 -10.65 6.11
C LYS A 68 -4.70 -11.85 6.98
N GLU A 69 -3.73 -11.67 7.87
CA GLU A 69 -3.29 -12.71 8.81
C GLU A 69 -4.44 -13.15 9.75
N ILE A 70 -5.20 -12.19 10.27
CA ILE A 70 -6.27 -12.47 11.25
C ILE A 70 -7.54 -12.99 10.58
N LEU A 71 -7.92 -12.44 9.42
CA LEU A 71 -9.21 -12.73 8.76
C LEU A 71 -9.09 -13.65 7.53
N GLY A 72 -7.86 -14.03 7.13
CA GLY A 72 -7.62 -14.78 5.89
C GLY A 72 -7.63 -13.92 4.62
N TYR A 73 -8.12 -12.69 4.69
CA TYR A 73 -8.15 -11.71 3.60
C TYR A 73 -8.19 -10.28 4.15
N SER A 74 -7.87 -9.28 3.32
CA SER A 74 -7.97 -7.87 3.72
C SER A 74 -8.99 -7.13 2.85
N ARG A 75 -10.06 -6.65 3.47
CA ARG A 75 -11.05 -5.78 2.80
C ARG A 75 -10.45 -4.42 2.45
N SER A 76 -9.59 -3.90 3.31
CA SER A 76 -8.86 -2.65 3.05
C SER A 76 -8.00 -2.80 1.80
N TYR A 77 -7.30 -3.92 1.64
CA TYR A 77 -6.48 -4.18 0.45
C TYR A 77 -7.33 -4.33 -0.82
N LEU A 78 -8.45 -5.06 -0.75
CA LEU A 78 -9.37 -5.18 -1.88
C LEU A 78 -9.90 -3.82 -2.35
N HIS A 79 -10.26 -2.95 -1.41
CA HIS A 79 -10.69 -1.59 -1.70
C HIS A 79 -9.54 -0.76 -2.30
N HIS A 80 -8.37 -0.86 -1.70
CA HIS A 80 -7.18 -0.11 -2.07
C HIS A 80 -6.71 -0.46 -3.49
N ARG A 81 -6.48 -1.73 -3.79
CA ARG A 81 -6.00 -2.18 -5.10
C ARG A 81 -6.99 -1.87 -6.25
N GLY A 82 -8.29 -1.85 -5.95
CA GLY A 82 -9.33 -1.54 -6.93
C GLY A 82 -9.42 -0.05 -7.28
N ARG A 83 -8.72 0.84 -6.56
CA ARG A 83 -8.73 2.29 -6.77
C ARG A 83 -7.37 2.88 -7.13
N ASN A 84 -6.32 2.11 -6.97
CA ASN A 84 -4.95 2.59 -7.17
C ASN A 84 -4.29 1.88 -8.36
N PRO A 85 -4.14 2.57 -9.51
CA PRO A 85 -3.64 1.96 -10.75
C PRO A 85 -2.18 1.49 -10.68
N HIS A 86 -1.41 1.86 -9.66
CA HIS A 86 -0.06 1.34 -9.46
C HIS A 86 -0.04 -0.11 -8.95
N HIS A 87 -1.17 -0.68 -8.52
CA HIS A 87 -1.29 -2.10 -8.23
C HIS A 87 -1.56 -2.90 -9.51
N TYR A 88 -0.81 -3.97 -9.74
CA TYR A 88 -0.94 -4.78 -10.96
C TYR A 88 -2.31 -5.48 -11.05
N GLU A 89 -2.94 -5.79 -9.92
CA GLU A 89 -4.27 -6.40 -9.86
C GLU A 89 -5.38 -5.46 -10.38
N TYR A 90 -5.14 -4.15 -10.41
CA TYR A 90 -6.04 -3.18 -11.03
C TYR A 90 -6.21 -3.45 -12.55
N TRP A 91 -5.16 -3.95 -13.19
CA TRP A 91 -5.05 -4.18 -14.62
C TRP A 91 -5.47 -5.60 -15.04
N VAL A 92 -6.38 -6.21 -14.28
CA VAL A 92 -6.97 -7.51 -14.62
C VAL A 92 -8.44 -7.31 -14.94
N THR A 93 -8.81 -7.56 -16.19
CA THR A 93 -10.21 -7.53 -16.60
C THR A 93 -10.94 -8.79 -16.14
N LYS A 94 -12.18 -8.64 -15.71
CA LYS A 94 -13.06 -9.79 -15.44
C LYS A 94 -13.70 -10.20 -16.75
N LEU A 95 -13.34 -11.37 -17.22
CA LEU A 95 -14.09 -12.08 -18.26
C LEU A 95 -14.76 -13.30 -17.64
N ASP A 96 -15.82 -13.79 -18.25
CA ASP A 96 -16.57 -14.96 -17.78
C ASP A 96 -15.71 -16.24 -17.70
N ILE A 97 -14.56 -16.23 -18.37
CA ILE A 97 -13.58 -17.33 -18.42
C ILE A 97 -12.38 -17.14 -17.47
N GLY A 98 -12.39 -16.13 -16.61
CA GLY A 98 -11.28 -15.80 -15.69
C GLY A 98 -10.69 -14.42 -15.93
N GLY A 99 -9.78 -14.00 -15.07
CA GLY A 99 -9.11 -12.71 -15.19
C GLY A 99 -8.08 -12.69 -16.31
N VAL A 100 -8.17 -11.69 -17.20
CA VAL A 100 -7.19 -11.46 -18.26
C VAL A 100 -6.35 -10.25 -17.90
N PRO A 101 -5.02 -10.37 -17.85
CA PRO A 101 -4.15 -9.23 -17.58
C PRO A 101 -4.14 -8.25 -18.75
N VAL A 102 -4.23 -6.97 -18.42
CA VAL A 102 -4.06 -5.85 -19.35
C VAL A 102 -2.71 -5.19 -19.08
N LYS A 103 -2.07 -4.70 -20.13
CA LYS A 103 -0.76 -4.05 -20.00
C LYS A 103 -0.87 -2.79 -19.10
N MET A 104 -0.15 -2.81 -18.00
CA MET A 104 -0.02 -1.65 -17.11
C MET A 104 0.78 -0.53 -17.83
N PRO A 105 0.29 0.73 -17.86
CA PRO A 105 1.07 1.86 -18.36
C PRO A 105 2.38 2.04 -17.59
N LYS A 106 3.41 2.50 -18.29
CA LYS A 106 4.78 2.60 -17.73
C LYS A 106 4.85 3.47 -16.48
N GLU A 107 4.10 4.58 -16.44
CA GLU A 107 4.06 5.49 -15.31
C GLU A 107 3.57 4.82 -14.03
N TYR A 108 2.58 3.94 -14.12
CA TYR A 108 2.07 3.19 -12.96
C TYR A 108 3.00 2.05 -12.55
N ALA A 109 3.68 1.42 -13.51
CA ALA A 109 4.69 0.42 -13.20
C ALA A 109 5.89 1.04 -12.47
N LEU A 110 6.31 2.23 -12.85
CA LEU A 110 7.36 2.98 -12.16
C LEU A 110 6.89 3.46 -10.78
N GLU A 111 5.64 3.91 -10.64
CA GLU A 111 5.04 4.25 -9.36
C GLU A 111 5.03 3.05 -8.40
N LEU A 112 4.70 1.84 -8.88
CA LEU A 112 4.77 0.61 -8.10
C LEU A 112 6.18 0.33 -7.57
N VAL A 113 7.21 0.55 -8.39
CA VAL A 113 8.62 0.41 -7.95
C VAL A 113 8.94 1.44 -6.86
N CYS A 114 8.50 2.70 -7.02
CA CYS A 114 8.68 3.73 -6.01
C CYS A 114 7.97 3.37 -4.69
N ASP A 115 6.78 2.78 -4.78
CA ASP A 115 6.01 2.30 -3.64
C ASP A 115 6.77 1.21 -2.86
N TYR A 116 7.34 0.21 -3.54
CA TYR A 116 8.16 -0.82 -2.90
C TYR A 116 9.41 -0.27 -2.23
N LEU A 117 10.11 0.65 -2.88
CA LEU A 117 11.28 1.31 -2.30
C LEU A 117 10.92 2.11 -1.04
N ALA A 118 9.80 2.83 -1.09
CA ALA A 118 9.28 3.59 0.04
C ALA A 118 8.85 2.68 1.20
N ALA A 119 8.19 1.56 0.91
CA ALA A 119 7.82 0.56 1.92
C ALA A 119 9.05 0.00 2.64
N GLY A 120 10.12 -0.33 1.92
CA GLY A 120 11.39 -0.75 2.50
C GLY A 120 11.98 0.29 3.46
N LYS A 121 11.89 1.59 3.13
CA LYS A 121 12.33 2.67 4.02
C LYS A 121 11.49 2.83 5.29
N VAL A 122 10.19 2.54 5.20
CA VAL A 122 9.25 2.73 6.31
C VAL A 122 9.28 1.57 7.29
N TYR A 123 9.30 0.34 6.78
CA TYR A 123 9.17 -0.87 7.61
C TYR A 123 10.52 -1.47 8.05
N ASN A 124 11.51 -1.52 7.17
CA ASN A 124 12.74 -2.26 7.45
C ASN A 124 14.00 -1.40 7.49
N GLY A 125 13.91 -0.12 7.15
CA GLY A 125 15.09 0.74 7.01
C GLY A 125 16.03 0.31 5.88
N CYS A 126 15.72 -0.79 5.16
CA CYS A 126 16.52 -1.37 4.09
C CYS A 126 15.95 -1.03 2.71
N LEU A 127 16.85 -0.83 1.74
CA LEU A 127 16.50 -0.56 0.33
C LEU A 127 15.98 -1.79 -0.43
N LEU A 128 16.12 -2.98 0.15
CA LEU A 128 15.85 -4.25 -0.52
C LEU A 128 14.82 -5.09 0.25
N TYR A 129 13.64 -4.52 0.54
CA TYR A 129 12.52 -5.39 0.82
C TYR A 129 11.96 -5.87 -0.52
N THR A 130 12.43 -7.00 -0.96
CA THR A 130 11.76 -7.76 -1.99
C THR A 130 10.52 -8.39 -1.35
N SER A 131 9.33 -8.06 -1.86
CA SER A 131 8.16 -8.91 -1.68
C SER A 131 8.59 -10.35 -1.96
N PRO A 132 8.16 -11.35 -1.15
CA PRO A 132 8.51 -12.74 -1.42
C PRO A 132 8.16 -13.04 -2.88
N SER A 133 9.17 -13.46 -3.63
CA SER A 133 8.98 -13.89 -5.01
C SER A 133 7.97 -15.02 -5.02
N PRO A 134 7.10 -15.14 -6.03
CA PRO A 134 6.24 -16.31 -6.19
C PRO A 134 7.00 -17.66 -6.18
N ARG A 135 8.35 -17.63 -6.25
CA ARG A 135 9.22 -18.81 -6.15
C ARG A 135 9.52 -19.24 -4.71
N ASP A 136 9.24 -18.38 -3.72
CA ASP A 136 9.52 -18.67 -2.31
C ASP A 136 8.34 -19.34 -1.57
N THR A 137 7.28 -19.68 -2.30
CA THR A 137 6.14 -20.47 -1.82
C THR A 137 6.25 -21.93 -2.25
N ARG A 138 7.31 -22.60 -1.85
CA ARG A 138 7.39 -24.08 -1.88
C ARG A 138 7.44 -24.64 -0.48
#